data_d18413af6b44682575ffa8df64bc2b7e
#
_entry.id   d18413af6b44682575ffa8df64bc2b7e
#
_cell.length_a   1.000
_cell.length_b   1.000
_cell.length_c   1.000
_cell.angle_alpha   90.00
_cell.angle_beta   90.00
_cell.angle_gamma   90.00
#
_symmetry.space_group_name_H-M   'P 1'
#
loop_
_entity.id
_entity.type
_entity.pdbx_description
1 polymer ?
#
loop_
_entity_poly.entity_id
_entity_poly.type
_entity_poly.pdbx_seq_one_letter_code
_entity_poly.pdbx_strand_id
1 'polypeptide(L)'
;MVILDDPITSFDGNKKFALLNMLFLSERCLKNRTVLLLTHDFNTVIDVISTMPYNFNPAPHGAFLSTINGVLEEKEISKANILSFKQIALLNIEADIDILNKAVFLRRLYEAEGNKGLGWNLLSNLFHKREVPTIPDDNATRNMTASEIADATAEIGQYITGFDYNQQYLRTQNTQTLIDAYHNSGSNYEKLQIYRILYNENHENPVVKKFVNETFHVENDFLFQLNPSEYETIPQYIIEECDEDIQSLVH
;
A
#
# COMPACT_ATOMS: atom_id res chain seq x y z
N MET A 1 -31.07 -1.31 -19.10
CA MET A 1 -29.80 -1.10 -18.35
C MET A 1 -29.91 0.26 -17.66
N VAL A 2 -29.42 0.33 -16.42
CA VAL A 2 -29.34 1.57 -15.65
C VAL A 2 -27.84 1.80 -15.41
N ILE A 3 -27.37 3.03 -15.64
CA ILE A 3 -25.98 3.43 -15.35
C ILE A 3 -26.03 4.38 -14.16
N LEU A 4 -25.26 4.08 -13.12
CA LEU A 4 -25.08 4.89 -11.94
C LEU A 4 -23.61 5.33 -11.91
N ASP A 5 -23.39 6.62 -12.10
CA ASP A 5 -22.07 7.22 -12.10
C ASP A 5 -21.84 7.89 -10.75
N ASP A 6 -20.99 7.27 -9.95
CA ASP A 6 -20.55 7.71 -8.62
C ASP A 6 -21.65 8.21 -7.67
N PRO A 7 -22.74 7.45 -7.51
CA PRO A 7 -23.98 7.94 -6.88
C PRO A 7 -23.85 8.11 -5.36
N ILE A 8 -22.79 7.60 -4.72
CA ILE A 8 -22.72 7.46 -3.26
C ILE A 8 -21.42 8.01 -2.62
N THR A 9 -20.50 8.52 -3.38
CA THR A 9 -19.18 8.96 -2.89
C THR A 9 -19.25 10.07 -1.84
N SER A 10 -20.22 10.96 -1.93
CA SER A 10 -20.36 12.09 -0.99
C SER A 10 -20.94 11.71 0.38
N PHE A 11 -21.28 10.45 0.62
CA PHE A 11 -21.86 10.00 1.88
C PHE A 11 -20.82 9.34 2.81
N ASP A 12 -21.06 9.38 4.13
CA ASP A 12 -20.31 8.59 5.09
C ASP A 12 -20.60 7.08 4.96
N GLY A 13 -19.73 6.22 5.52
CA GLY A 13 -19.80 4.76 5.33
C GLY A 13 -21.16 4.15 5.68
N ASN A 14 -21.80 4.58 6.78
CA ASN A 14 -23.09 4.05 7.19
C ASN A 14 -24.22 4.45 6.22
N LYS A 15 -24.17 5.68 5.72
CA LYS A 15 -25.14 6.17 4.72
C LYS A 15 -24.91 5.52 3.36
N LYS A 16 -23.64 5.27 2.97
CA LYS A 16 -23.30 4.52 1.76
C LYS A 16 -23.94 3.14 1.77
N PHE A 17 -23.74 2.38 2.84
CA PHE A 17 -24.34 1.06 3.00
C PHE A 17 -25.88 1.10 2.97
N ALA A 18 -26.51 2.06 3.67
CA ALA A 18 -27.96 2.23 3.66
C ALA A 18 -28.48 2.55 2.25
N LEU A 19 -27.79 3.38 1.49
CA LEU A 19 -28.16 3.73 0.13
C LEU A 19 -28.03 2.54 -0.84
N LEU A 20 -26.93 1.77 -0.74
CA LEU A 20 -26.77 0.52 -1.49
C LEU A 20 -27.92 -0.45 -1.19
N ASN A 21 -28.30 -0.59 0.08
CA ASN A 21 -29.41 -1.42 0.49
C ASN A 21 -30.73 -0.93 -0.13
N MET A 22 -31.00 0.37 -0.12
CA MET A 22 -32.18 0.96 -0.75
C MET A 22 -32.19 0.74 -2.27
N LEU A 23 -31.05 0.92 -2.94
CA LEU A 23 -30.94 0.79 -4.39
C LEU A 23 -31.14 -0.66 -4.86
N PHE A 24 -30.64 -1.63 -4.13
CA PHE A 24 -30.54 -3.01 -4.61
C PHE A 24 -31.40 -4.01 -3.84
N LEU A 25 -31.77 -3.75 -2.58
CA LEU A 25 -32.43 -4.73 -1.71
C LEU A 25 -33.86 -4.36 -1.28
N SER A 26 -34.29 -3.09 -1.43
CA SER A 26 -35.65 -2.70 -1.10
C SER A 26 -36.70 -3.23 -2.12
N GLU A 27 -37.97 -3.26 -1.74
CA GLU A 27 -39.05 -3.76 -2.62
C GLU A 27 -39.19 -2.98 -3.94
N ARG A 28 -38.80 -1.69 -3.94
CA ARG A 28 -38.86 -0.80 -5.12
C ARG A 28 -37.49 -0.52 -5.72
N CYS A 29 -36.60 -1.49 -5.66
CA CYS A 29 -35.20 -1.34 -6.02
C CYS A 29 -34.90 -1.71 -7.48
N LEU A 30 -33.64 -1.57 -7.85
CA LEU A 30 -33.08 -1.93 -9.15
C LEU A 30 -32.79 -3.45 -9.30
N LYS A 31 -33.21 -4.28 -8.34
CA LYS A 31 -32.89 -5.72 -8.24
C LYS A 31 -33.16 -6.52 -9.54
N ASN A 32 -34.18 -6.14 -10.32
CA ASN A 32 -34.54 -6.83 -11.56
C ASN A 32 -34.06 -6.08 -12.82
N ARG A 33 -33.06 -5.20 -12.67
CA ARG A 33 -32.48 -4.44 -13.77
C ARG A 33 -31.02 -4.80 -13.95
N THR A 34 -30.54 -4.75 -15.19
CA THR A 34 -29.11 -4.72 -15.44
C THR A 34 -28.60 -3.35 -15.02
N VAL A 35 -27.67 -3.30 -14.07
CA VAL A 35 -27.11 -2.06 -13.54
C VAL A 35 -25.61 -2.07 -13.75
N LEU A 36 -25.08 -0.96 -14.27
CA LEU A 36 -23.65 -0.64 -14.26
C LEU A 36 -23.44 0.44 -13.21
N LEU A 37 -22.67 0.13 -12.17
CA LEU A 37 -22.26 1.07 -11.14
C LEU A 37 -20.79 1.45 -11.37
N LEU A 38 -20.53 2.71 -11.64
CA LEU A 38 -19.20 3.30 -11.72
C LEU A 38 -18.92 4.03 -10.41
N THR A 39 -17.77 3.81 -9.82
CA THR A 39 -17.35 4.49 -8.57
C THR A 39 -15.83 4.48 -8.43
N HIS A 40 -15.29 5.51 -7.80
CA HIS A 40 -13.91 5.55 -7.34
C HIS A 40 -13.77 5.17 -5.85
N ASP A 41 -14.88 4.81 -5.19
CA ASP A 41 -14.90 4.40 -3.79
C ASP A 41 -14.82 2.87 -3.65
N PHE A 42 -13.65 2.38 -3.28
CA PHE A 42 -13.41 0.94 -3.08
C PHE A 42 -14.28 0.32 -1.99
N ASN A 43 -14.67 1.06 -0.96
CA ASN A 43 -15.55 0.52 0.08
C ASN A 43 -16.89 0.08 -0.50
N THR A 44 -17.42 0.83 -1.47
CA THR A 44 -18.63 0.47 -2.21
C THR A 44 -18.46 -0.87 -2.94
N VAL A 45 -17.33 -1.07 -3.62
CA VAL A 45 -17.05 -2.31 -4.34
C VAL A 45 -16.92 -3.48 -3.35
N ILE A 46 -16.21 -3.27 -2.22
CA ILE A 46 -16.07 -4.27 -1.15
C ILE A 46 -17.43 -4.66 -0.60
N ASP A 47 -18.31 -3.69 -0.30
CA ASP A 47 -19.65 -3.95 0.22
C ASP A 47 -20.49 -4.80 -0.75
N VAL A 48 -20.48 -4.47 -2.03
CA VAL A 48 -21.26 -5.18 -3.05
C VAL A 48 -20.72 -6.61 -3.27
N ILE A 49 -19.40 -6.78 -3.37
CA ILE A 49 -18.80 -8.07 -3.71
C ILE A 49 -18.63 -8.98 -2.49
N SER A 50 -18.28 -8.43 -1.33
CA SER A 50 -17.96 -9.22 -0.13
C SER A 50 -19.09 -9.32 0.87
N THR A 51 -19.81 -8.19 1.10
CA THR A 51 -20.83 -8.12 2.16
C THR A 51 -22.23 -8.51 1.66
N MET A 52 -22.57 -8.15 0.42
CA MET A 52 -23.92 -8.35 -0.15
C MET A 52 -24.01 -9.35 -1.31
N PRO A 53 -23.06 -10.23 -1.62
CA PRO A 53 -23.06 -11.01 -2.86
C PRO A 53 -24.30 -11.91 -2.99
N TYR A 54 -24.83 -12.41 -1.88
CA TYR A 54 -26.00 -13.31 -1.85
C TYR A 54 -27.33 -12.59 -2.15
N ASN A 55 -27.32 -11.27 -2.19
CA ASN A 55 -28.50 -10.47 -2.45
C ASN A 55 -28.73 -10.25 -3.97
N PHE A 56 -27.78 -10.68 -4.79
CA PHE A 56 -27.80 -10.54 -6.24
C PHE A 56 -27.90 -11.91 -6.92
N ASN A 57 -28.64 -11.97 -8.04
CA ASN A 57 -28.73 -13.15 -8.90
C ASN A 57 -28.83 -12.70 -10.37
N PRO A 58 -27.79 -12.86 -11.20
CA PRO A 58 -26.49 -13.45 -10.86
C PRO A 58 -25.69 -12.61 -9.86
N ALA A 59 -24.61 -13.18 -9.30
CA ALA A 59 -23.68 -12.46 -8.44
C ALA A 59 -23.09 -11.24 -9.17
N PRO A 60 -22.78 -10.15 -8.44
CA PRO A 60 -22.21 -8.96 -9.04
C PRO A 60 -20.81 -9.27 -9.58
N HIS A 61 -20.48 -8.69 -10.71
CA HIS A 61 -19.14 -8.68 -11.28
C HIS A 61 -18.49 -7.34 -10.98
N GLY A 62 -17.29 -7.34 -10.43
CA GLY A 62 -16.49 -6.14 -10.14
C GLY A 62 -15.24 -6.10 -10.99
N ALA A 63 -14.89 -4.92 -11.45
CA ALA A 63 -13.66 -4.71 -12.19
C ALA A 63 -13.00 -3.37 -11.82
N PHE A 64 -11.68 -3.38 -11.76
CA PHE A 64 -10.85 -2.20 -11.69
C PHE A 64 -10.46 -1.79 -13.11
N LEU A 65 -10.65 -0.53 -13.44
CA LEU A 65 -10.28 0.03 -14.72
C LEU A 65 -9.06 0.93 -14.55
N SER A 66 -8.02 0.68 -15.34
CA SER A 66 -6.83 1.51 -15.42
C SER A 66 -6.53 1.88 -16.87
N THR A 67 -5.76 2.94 -17.06
CA THR A 67 -5.28 3.33 -18.39
C THR A 67 -3.77 3.19 -18.42
N ILE A 68 -3.27 2.28 -19.25
CA ILE A 68 -1.85 2.06 -19.44
C ILE A 68 -1.50 2.43 -20.89
N ASN A 69 -0.61 3.40 -21.08
CA ASN A 69 -0.22 3.90 -22.41
C ASN A 69 -1.40 4.30 -23.32
N GLY A 70 -2.45 4.88 -22.70
CA GLY A 70 -3.66 5.29 -23.43
C GLY A 70 -4.63 4.16 -23.78
N VAL A 71 -4.34 2.91 -23.33
CA VAL A 71 -5.22 1.75 -23.50
C VAL A 71 -5.94 1.48 -22.17
N LEU A 72 -7.28 1.33 -22.24
CA LEU A 72 -8.08 0.95 -21.09
C LEU A 72 -7.86 -0.55 -20.82
N GLU A 73 -7.44 -0.86 -19.60
CA GLU A 73 -7.31 -2.23 -19.11
C GLU A 73 -8.34 -2.50 -18.01
N GLU A 74 -8.91 -3.69 -18.05
CA GLU A 74 -9.86 -4.19 -17.06
C GLU A 74 -9.22 -5.31 -16.24
N LYS A 75 -9.24 -5.16 -14.91
CA LYS A 75 -8.79 -6.18 -13.97
C LYS A 75 -9.95 -6.60 -13.07
N GLU A 76 -10.29 -7.88 -13.09
CA GLU A 76 -11.39 -8.41 -12.28
C GLU A 76 -11.13 -8.21 -10.79
N ILE A 77 -12.18 -7.83 -10.05
CA ILE A 77 -12.21 -7.81 -8.59
C ILE A 77 -13.18 -8.89 -8.11
N SER A 78 -12.63 -9.92 -7.51
CA SER A 78 -13.36 -10.98 -6.82
C SER A 78 -13.24 -10.86 -5.30
N LYS A 79 -13.98 -11.65 -4.56
CA LYS A 79 -13.85 -11.73 -3.10
C LYS A 79 -12.42 -12.15 -2.66
N ALA A 80 -11.71 -12.91 -3.47
CA ALA A 80 -10.33 -13.35 -3.18
C ALA A 80 -9.32 -12.19 -3.24
N ASN A 81 -9.62 -11.11 -3.95
CA ASN A 81 -8.78 -9.92 -4.07
C ASN A 81 -8.99 -8.89 -2.94
N ILE A 82 -10.04 -9.10 -2.12
CA ILE A 82 -10.38 -8.23 -1.00
C ILE A 82 -9.68 -8.77 0.25
N LEU A 83 -8.58 -8.13 0.64
CA LEU A 83 -7.63 -8.64 1.62
C LEU A 83 -7.50 -7.70 2.82
N SER A 84 -7.18 -8.25 3.99
CA SER A 84 -6.71 -7.46 5.12
C SER A 84 -5.28 -6.95 4.85
N PHE A 85 -4.88 -5.86 5.53
CA PHE A 85 -3.52 -5.34 5.40
C PHE A 85 -2.44 -6.41 5.69
N LYS A 86 -2.66 -7.25 6.70
CA LYS A 86 -1.75 -8.35 7.03
C LYS A 86 -1.53 -9.31 5.85
N GLN A 87 -2.62 -9.70 5.17
CA GLN A 87 -2.53 -10.57 4.00
C GLN A 87 -1.78 -9.89 2.85
N ILE A 88 -2.07 -8.61 2.60
CA ILE A 88 -1.37 -7.81 1.59
C ILE A 88 0.12 -7.73 1.90
N ALA A 89 0.49 -7.43 3.15
CA ALA A 89 1.89 -7.33 3.55
C ALA A 89 2.63 -8.65 3.33
N LEU A 90 2.05 -9.78 3.76
CA LEU A 90 2.66 -11.09 3.58
C LEU A 90 2.83 -11.45 2.10
N LEU A 91 1.81 -11.21 1.26
CA LEU A 91 1.89 -11.46 -0.18
C LEU A 91 3.02 -10.65 -0.83
N ASN A 92 3.16 -9.37 -0.48
CA ASN A 92 4.22 -8.53 -1.05
C ASN A 92 5.61 -8.89 -0.51
N ILE A 93 5.72 -9.36 0.73
CA ILE A 93 6.99 -9.87 1.28
C ILE A 93 7.44 -11.14 0.53
N GLU A 94 6.51 -12.01 0.15
CA GLU A 94 6.78 -13.22 -0.62
C GLU A 94 7.00 -12.96 -2.12
N ALA A 95 6.48 -11.85 -2.66
CA ALA A 95 6.58 -11.50 -4.07
C ALA A 95 8.03 -11.28 -4.53
N ASP A 96 8.27 -11.33 -5.84
CA ASP A 96 9.57 -11.00 -6.45
C ASP A 96 9.71 -9.49 -6.67
N ILE A 97 9.87 -8.76 -5.56
CA ILE A 97 10.07 -7.31 -5.52
C ILE A 97 11.37 -6.96 -4.80
N ASP A 98 11.80 -5.70 -4.90
CA ASP A 98 13.04 -5.25 -4.24
C ASP A 98 12.99 -5.48 -2.72
N ILE A 99 14.13 -5.85 -2.14
CA ILE A 99 14.26 -6.16 -0.71
C ILE A 99 13.90 -4.95 0.19
N LEU A 100 14.10 -3.72 -0.28
CA LEU A 100 13.69 -2.51 0.45
C LEU A 100 12.18 -2.37 0.48
N ASN A 101 11.47 -2.70 -0.61
CA ASN A 101 10.00 -2.75 -0.62
C ASN A 101 9.48 -3.82 0.34
N LYS A 102 10.06 -5.03 0.33
CA LYS A 102 9.74 -6.09 1.31
C LYS A 102 9.93 -5.61 2.73
N ALA A 103 11.02 -4.91 3.00
CA ALA A 103 11.34 -4.35 4.32
C ALA A 103 10.32 -3.29 4.76
N VAL A 104 9.79 -2.45 3.84
CA VAL A 104 8.70 -1.50 4.13
C VAL A 104 7.42 -2.25 4.51
N PHE A 105 7.03 -3.28 3.74
CA PHE A 105 5.85 -4.09 4.06
C PHE A 105 6.00 -4.81 5.41
N LEU A 106 7.19 -5.35 5.72
CA LEU A 106 7.44 -6.02 6.99
C LEU A 106 7.38 -5.05 8.17
N ARG A 107 7.97 -3.85 8.04
CA ARG A 107 7.88 -2.82 9.09
C ARG A 107 6.42 -2.45 9.38
N ARG A 108 5.61 -2.28 8.33
CA ARG A 108 4.18 -1.98 8.46
C ARG A 108 3.40 -3.15 9.06
N LEU A 109 3.77 -4.39 8.72
CA LEU A 109 3.19 -5.59 9.33
C LEU A 109 3.42 -5.61 10.84
N TYR A 110 4.66 -5.37 11.28
CA TYR A 110 4.98 -5.25 12.71
C TYR A 110 4.18 -4.12 13.38
N GLU A 111 4.00 -2.99 12.71
CA GLU A 111 3.21 -1.87 13.23
C GLU A 111 1.74 -2.25 13.39
N ALA A 112 1.14 -2.92 12.40
CA ALA A 112 -0.23 -3.41 12.44
C ALA A 112 -0.47 -4.48 13.51
N GLU A 113 0.55 -5.30 13.79
CA GLU A 113 0.50 -6.31 14.86
C GLU A 113 0.81 -5.75 16.25
N GLY A 114 1.15 -4.46 16.35
CA GLY A 114 1.58 -3.82 17.60
C GLY A 114 2.96 -4.30 18.07
N ASN A 115 3.71 -5.00 17.23
CA ASN A 115 5.05 -5.52 17.52
C ASN A 115 6.12 -4.48 17.16
N LYS A 116 6.40 -3.52 18.07
CA LYS A 116 7.49 -2.55 17.92
C LYS A 116 8.78 -3.02 18.59
N GLY A 117 9.11 -4.32 18.42
CA GLY A 117 10.32 -4.96 18.94
C GLY A 117 11.60 -4.62 18.19
N LEU A 118 12.60 -5.52 18.29
CA LEU A 118 13.93 -5.31 17.71
C LEU A 118 13.87 -5.21 16.18
N GLY A 119 13.14 -6.09 15.50
CA GLY A 119 12.99 -6.09 14.05
C GLY A 119 12.37 -4.79 13.53
N TRP A 120 11.28 -4.30 14.15
CA TRP A 120 10.67 -3.04 13.78
C TRP A 120 11.62 -1.85 13.94
N ASN A 121 12.36 -1.81 15.08
CA ASN A 121 13.34 -0.75 15.34
C ASN A 121 14.46 -0.78 14.31
N LEU A 122 15.00 -1.97 13.98
CA LEU A 122 16.08 -2.10 13.00
C LEU A 122 15.64 -1.63 11.61
N LEU A 123 14.44 -2.01 11.14
CA LEU A 123 13.87 -1.54 9.88
C LEU A 123 13.61 -0.02 9.89
N SER A 124 13.13 0.53 11.01
CA SER A 124 12.93 1.98 11.15
C SER A 124 14.26 2.72 11.05
N ASN A 125 15.34 2.22 11.65
CA ASN A 125 16.67 2.81 11.52
C ASN A 125 17.20 2.75 10.08
N LEU A 126 16.93 1.66 9.36
CA LEU A 126 17.29 1.52 7.95
C LEU A 126 16.66 2.64 7.10
N PHE A 127 15.36 2.89 7.26
CA PHE A 127 14.65 3.92 6.50
C PHE A 127 14.99 5.35 6.90
N HIS A 128 15.48 5.56 8.12
CA HIS A 128 16.06 6.83 8.55
C HIS A 128 17.56 6.94 8.25
N LYS A 129 18.12 6.00 7.49
CA LYS A 129 19.53 5.97 7.04
C LYS A 129 20.54 6.11 8.19
N ARG A 130 20.29 5.45 9.32
CA ARG A 130 21.18 5.48 10.49
C ARG A 130 22.25 4.39 10.36
N GLU A 131 23.52 4.80 10.36
CA GLU A 131 24.63 3.87 10.33
C GLU A 131 24.66 3.01 11.60
N VAL A 132 24.48 3.66 12.75
CA VAL A 132 24.40 2.98 14.05
C VAL A 132 22.93 2.94 14.47
N PRO A 133 22.28 1.77 14.41
CA PRO A 133 20.89 1.64 14.81
C PRO A 133 20.68 1.98 16.29
N THR A 134 19.55 2.63 16.57
CA THR A 134 19.14 3.04 17.92
C THR A 134 17.82 2.40 18.31
N ILE A 135 17.59 2.25 19.62
CA ILE A 135 16.35 1.74 20.19
C ILE A 135 15.90 2.65 21.35
N PRO A 136 14.59 2.84 21.57
CA PRO A 136 14.08 3.53 22.74
C PRO A 136 14.55 2.85 24.05
N ASP A 137 14.93 3.67 25.05
CA ASP A 137 15.35 3.22 26.36
C ASP A 137 14.79 4.21 27.40
N ASP A 138 13.73 3.83 28.09
CA ASP A 138 12.93 4.67 28.98
C ASP A 138 12.55 6.04 28.34
N ASN A 139 13.21 7.13 28.76
CA ASN A 139 12.97 8.49 28.23
C ASN A 139 14.04 8.98 27.23
N ALA A 140 14.88 8.07 26.74
CA ALA A 140 16.00 8.37 25.84
C ALA A 140 16.06 7.39 24.67
N THR A 141 17.06 7.53 23.84
CA THR A 141 17.43 6.52 22.84
C THR A 141 18.86 6.08 23.09
N ARG A 142 19.15 4.80 22.95
CA ARG A 142 20.50 4.24 22.99
C ARG A 142 20.81 3.49 21.71
N ASN A 143 22.09 3.29 21.46
CA ASN A 143 22.53 2.42 20.37
C ASN A 143 22.12 0.98 20.64
N MET A 144 21.71 0.27 19.59
CA MET A 144 21.51 -1.18 19.64
C MET A 144 22.87 -1.86 19.82
N THR A 145 22.90 -2.89 20.64
CA THR A 145 24.09 -3.76 20.79
C THR A 145 24.24 -4.67 19.57
N ALA A 146 25.42 -5.22 19.37
CA ALA A 146 25.67 -6.18 18.29
C ALA A 146 24.76 -7.43 18.38
N SER A 147 24.43 -7.88 19.58
CA SER A 147 23.50 -8.99 19.79
C SER A 147 22.08 -8.61 19.37
N GLU A 148 21.58 -7.42 19.77
CA GLU A 148 20.25 -6.95 19.38
C GLU A 148 20.12 -6.77 17.87
N ILE A 149 21.16 -6.29 17.18
CA ILE A 149 21.19 -6.20 15.72
C ILE A 149 21.16 -7.60 15.09
N ALA A 150 21.91 -8.55 15.64
CA ALA A 150 21.92 -9.94 15.15
C ALA A 150 20.56 -10.61 15.36
N ASP A 151 19.95 -10.44 16.53
CA ASP A 151 18.62 -10.98 16.84
C ASP A 151 17.53 -10.37 15.94
N ALA A 152 17.55 -9.04 15.75
CA ALA A 152 16.66 -8.34 14.83
C ALA A 152 16.85 -8.80 13.37
N THR A 153 18.09 -8.98 12.93
CA THR A 153 18.41 -9.47 11.59
C THR A 153 17.88 -10.89 11.39
N ALA A 154 18.03 -11.76 12.40
CA ALA A 154 17.50 -13.12 12.36
C ALA A 154 15.97 -13.14 12.35
N GLU A 155 15.30 -12.25 13.12
CA GLU A 155 13.84 -12.08 13.11
C GLU A 155 13.36 -11.66 11.71
N ILE A 156 13.96 -10.63 11.12
CA ILE A 156 13.63 -10.16 9.76
C ILE A 156 13.90 -11.25 8.72
N GLY A 157 14.98 -12.01 8.89
CA GLY A 157 15.38 -13.11 8.02
C GLY A 157 14.37 -14.26 7.93
N GLN A 158 13.46 -14.39 8.90
CA GLN A 158 12.35 -15.34 8.84
C GLN A 158 11.32 -14.97 7.76
N TYR A 159 11.22 -13.69 7.43
CA TYR A 159 10.31 -13.15 6.41
C TYR A 159 11.04 -12.83 5.10
N ILE A 160 12.25 -12.26 5.20
CA ILE A 160 13.02 -11.76 4.07
C ILE A 160 14.35 -12.51 4.01
N THR A 161 14.39 -13.55 3.19
CA THR A 161 15.60 -14.40 3.04
C THR A 161 16.80 -13.55 2.59
N GLY A 162 17.91 -13.72 3.27
CA GLY A 162 19.16 -13.03 2.93
C GLY A 162 19.20 -11.55 3.34
N PHE A 163 18.28 -11.09 4.20
CA PHE A 163 18.36 -9.74 4.75
C PHE A 163 19.64 -9.55 5.57
N ASP A 164 20.40 -8.50 5.24
CA ASP A 164 21.56 -8.02 5.99
C ASP A 164 21.47 -6.51 6.17
N TYR A 165 21.49 -6.05 7.42
CA TYR A 165 21.30 -4.63 7.72
C TYR A 165 22.37 -3.75 7.06
N ASN A 166 23.65 -4.11 7.18
CA ASN A 166 24.74 -3.28 6.67
C ASN A 166 24.68 -3.17 5.15
N GLN A 167 24.38 -4.28 4.48
CA GLN A 167 24.23 -4.30 3.02
C GLN A 167 23.08 -3.38 2.59
N GLN A 168 21.91 -3.48 3.23
CA GLN A 168 20.77 -2.63 2.90
C GLN A 168 21.02 -1.17 3.28
N TYR A 169 21.68 -0.90 4.41
CA TYR A 169 22.09 0.44 4.78
C TYR A 169 22.96 1.07 3.70
N LEU A 170 24.01 0.39 3.23
CA LEU A 170 24.87 0.88 2.15
C LEU A 170 24.09 1.15 0.85
N ARG A 171 23.09 0.33 0.53
CA ARG A 171 22.20 0.59 -0.59
C ARG A 171 21.42 1.88 -0.41
N THR A 172 20.91 2.18 0.79
CA THR A 172 20.17 3.42 1.06
C THR A 172 21.04 4.67 0.99
N GLN A 173 22.36 4.55 1.10
CA GLN A 173 23.32 5.66 0.94
C GLN A 173 23.68 5.94 -0.52
N ASN A 174 23.43 4.99 -1.42
CA ASN A 174 23.77 5.12 -2.83
C ASN A 174 22.58 5.60 -3.64
N THR A 175 22.58 6.88 -4.01
CA THR A 175 21.51 7.53 -4.79
C THR A 175 21.22 6.78 -6.09
N GLN A 176 22.24 6.39 -6.87
CA GLN A 176 22.03 5.70 -8.13
C GLN A 176 21.37 4.33 -7.94
N THR A 177 21.78 3.58 -6.92
CA THR A 177 21.14 2.29 -6.60
C THR A 177 19.66 2.44 -6.25
N LEU A 178 19.28 3.50 -5.55
CA LEU A 178 17.87 3.78 -5.25
C LEU A 178 17.11 4.24 -6.49
N ILE A 179 17.71 5.03 -7.36
CA ILE A 179 17.11 5.43 -8.65
C ILE A 179 16.86 4.19 -9.52
N ASP A 180 17.85 3.30 -9.61
CA ASP A 180 17.69 2.04 -10.37
C ASP A 180 16.58 1.17 -9.76
N ALA A 181 16.49 1.05 -8.43
CA ALA A 181 15.42 0.33 -7.75
C ALA A 181 14.05 0.96 -8.01
N TYR A 182 13.95 2.30 -8.01
CA TYR A 182 12.73 3.04 -8.35
C TYR A 182 12.25 2.71 -9.78
N HIS A 183 13.14 2.79 -10.77
CA HIS A 183 12.78 2.52 -12.16
C HIS A 183 12.45 1.04 -12.42
N ASN A 184 13.02 0.13 -11.64
CA ASN A 184 12.74 -1.31 -11.73
C ASN A 184 11.52 -1.77 -10.91
N SER A 185 10.89 -0.87 -10.13
CA SER A 185 9.69 -1.19 -9.37
C SER A 185 8.51 -1.54 -10.28
N GLY A 186 7.76 -2.59 -9.90
CA GLY A 186 6.67 -3.13 -10.71
C GLY A 186 5.36 -2.33 -10.62
N SER A 187 5.19 -1.51 -9.59
CA SER A 187 3.99 -0.70 -9.36
C SER A 187 4.33 0.71 -8.89
N ASN A 188 3.41 1.66 -9.08
CA ASN A 188 3.55 3.02 -8.57
C ASN A 188 3.63 3.06 -7.04
N TYR A 189 3.00 2.11 -6.37
CA TYR A 189 3.08 1.98 -4.91
C TYR A 189 4.49 1.62 -4.44
N GLU A 190 5.16 0.68 -5.10
CA GLU A 190 6.56 0.32 -4.83
C GLU A 190 7.51 1.48 -5.15
N LYS A 191 7.28 2.19 -6.28
CA LYS A 191 8.03 3.40 -6.63
C LYS A 191 8.00 4.44 -5.51
N LEU A 192 6.83 4.74 -4.95
CA LEU A 192 6.70 5.69 -3.85
C LEU A 192 7.46 5.27 -2.59
N GLN A 193 7.52 3.97 -2.29
CA GLN A 193 8.30 3.46 -1.17
C GLN A 193 9.80 3.72 -1.37
N ILE A 194 10.34 3.42 -2.56
CA ILE A 194 11.75 3.70 -2.87
C ILE A 194 12.02 5.20 -2.90
N TYR A 195 11.13 5.98 -3.50
CA TYR A 195 11.21 7.44 -3.53
C TYR A 195 11.30 8.05 -2.12
N ARG A 196 10.50 7.57 -1.17
CA ARG A 196 10.57 7.98 0.23
C ARG A 196 11.95 7.71 0.85
N ILE A 197 12.54 6.54 0.55
CA ILE A 197 13.88 6.20 1.04
C ILE A 197 14.93 7.13 0.41
N LEU A 198 14.75 7.51 -0.87
CA LEU A 198 15.66 8.41 -1.58
C LEU A 198 15.67 9.82 -0.95
N TYR A 199 14.49 10.42 -0.75
CA TYR A 199 14.33 11.81 -0.30
C TYR A 199 14.26 12.01 1.21
N ASN A 200 14.08 10.95 2.01
CA ASN A 200 14.12 10.98 3.48
C ASN A 200 13.33 12.14 4.12
N GLU A 201 12.05 12.29 3.81
CA GLU A 201 11.10 13.30 4.36
C GLU A 201 11.30 14.75 3.89
N ASN A 202 12.32 15.08 3.12
CA ASN A 202 12.64 16.44 2.68
C ASN A 202 11.88 16.86 1.42
N HIS A 203 10.64 16.42 1.26
CA HIS A 203 9.85 16.73 0.09
C HIS A 203 9.16 18.10 0.22
N GLU A 204 9.28 18.96 -0.78
CA GLU A 204 8.65 20.28 -0.80
C GLU A 204 7.16 20.22 -1.17
N ASN A 205 6.76 19.27 -2.07
CA ASN A 205 5.38 19.14 -2.49
C ASN A 205 4.53 18.43 -1.43
N PRO A 206 3.57 19.12 -0.76
CA PRO A 206 2.78 18.55 0.34
C PRO A 206 1.84 17.42 -0.11
N VAL A 207 1.43 17.41 -1.40
CA VAL A 207 0.54 16.37 -1.94
C VAL A 207 1.33 15.08 -2.10
N VAL A 208 2.50 15.15 -2.76
CA VAL A 208 3.40 13.99 -2.90
C VAL A 208 3.80 13.46 -1.53
N LYS A 209 4.17 14.35 -0.59
CA LYS A 209 4.50 13.97 0.79
C LYS A 209 3.40 13.18 1.48
N LYS A 210 2.14 13.53 1.27
CA LYS A 210 1.00 12.78 1.82
C LYS A 210 0.97 11.34 1.28
N PHE A 211 0.98 11.16 -0.05
CA PHE A 211 0.97 9.84 -0.67
C PHE A 211 2.18 8.99 -0.27
N VAL A 212 3.36 9.60 -0.25
CA VAL A 212 4.61 8.95 0.19
C VAL A 212 4.49 8.44 1.63
N ASN A 213 3.95 9.23 2.55
CA ASN A 213 3.79 8.82 3.95
C ASN A 213 2.77 7.68 4.10
N GLU A 214 1.70 7.67 3.32
CA GLU A 214 0.69 6.60 3.33
C GLU A 214 1.28 5.24 2.94
N THR A 215 2.36 5.20 2.16
CA THR A 215 3.05 3.94 1.83
C THR A 215 3.88 3.36 2.99
N PHE A 216 4.21 4.16 4.01
CA PHE A 216 5.06 3.78 5.16
C PHE A 216 4.31 3.59 6.46
N HIS A 217 3.11 4.17 6.62
CA HIS A 217 2.33 4.09 7.84
C HIS A 217 1.03 3.33 7.62
N VAL A 218 0.59 2.63 8.66
CA VAL A 218 -0.70 1.95 8.67
C VAL A 218 -1.71 2.87 9.33
N GLU A 219 -2.59 3.48 8.54
CA GLU A 219 -3.66 4.33 9.07
C GLU A 219 -4.83 3.51 9.61
N ASN A 220 -5.15 2.39 8.93
CA ASN A 220 -6.24 1.51 9.34
C ASN A 220 -6.00 0.07 8.88
N ASP A 221 -5.57 -0.78 9.80
CA ASP A 221 -5.25 -2.19 9.58
C ASP A 221 -6.48 -3.12 9.60
N PHE A 222 -7.63 -2.63 10.06
CA PHE A 222 -8.87 -3.40 10.16
C PHE A 222 -9.69 -3.41 8.88
N LEU A 223 -9.44 -2.48 7.95
CA LEU A 223 -10.19 -2.42 6.69
C LEU A 223 -9.70 -3.45 5.70
N PHE A 224 -10.65 -4.13 5.07
CA PHE A 224 -10.39 -4.88 3.86
C PHE A 224 -10.13 -3.91 2.69
N GLN A 225 -9.16 -4.26 1.85
CA GLN A 225 -8.72 -3.43 0.73
C GLN A 225 -8.19 -4.27 -0.42
N LEU A 226 -7.96 -3.64 -1.56
CA LEU A 226 -7.24 -4.24 -2.68
C LEU A 226 -5.72 -4.09 -2.45
N ASN A 227 -4.93 -5.06 -2.95
CA ASN A 227 -3.48 -4.97 -2.90
C ASN A 227 -2.98 -3.81 -3.79
N PRO A 228 -2.37 -2.74 -3.23
CA PRO A 228 -1.96 -1.57 -4.00
C PRO A 228 -0.77 -1.84 -4.94
N SER A 229 -0.05 -2.94 -4.77
CA SER A 229 0.97 -3.38 -5.74
C SER A 229 0.36 -4.09 -6.96
N GLU A 230 -0.90 -4.54 -6.86
CA GLU A 230 -1.62 -5.19 -7.94
C GLU A 230 -2.63 -4.28 -8.63
N TYR A 231 -3.31 -3.43 -7.86
CA TYR A 231 -4.33 -2.51 -8.32
C TYR A 231 -3.77 -1.09 -8.20
N GLU A 232 -3.50 -0.46 -9.33
CA GLU A 232 -2.85 0.86 -9.38
C GLU A 232 -3.75 1.94 -8.76
N THR A 233 -3.57 2.18 -7.46
CA THR A 233 -4.36 3.15 -6.69
C THR A 233 -3.70 4.52 -6.59
N ILE A 234 -2.42 4.61 -6.98
CA ILE A 234 -1.67 5.86 -6.95
C ILE A 234 -1.92 6.64 -8.25
N PRO A 235 -2.40 7.89 -8.17
CA PRO A 235 -2.59 8.72 -9.36
C PRO A 235 -1.28 8.91 -10.13
N GLN A 236 -1.35 8.81 -11.45
CA GLN A 236 -0.18 8.90 -12.33
C GLN A 236 0.59 10.22 -12.17
N TYR A 237 -0.10 11.35 -11.96
CA TYR A 237 0.54 12.66 -11.79
C TYR A 237 1.48 12.71 -10.56
N ILE A 238 1.22 11.88 -9.52
CA ILE A 238 2.12 11.78 -8.36
C ILE A 238 3.46 11.17 -8.77
N ILE A 239 3.42 10.17 -9.66
CA ILE A 239 4.63 9.53 -10.16
C ILE A 239 5.38 10.46 -11.11
N GLU A 240 4.67 11.22 -11.94
CA GLU A 240 5.27 12.23 -12.82
C GLU A 240 6.04 13.29 -12.02
N GLU A 241 5.50 13.78 -10.92
CA GLU A 241 6.20 14.68 -9.99
C GLU A 241 7.45 14.00 -9.38
N CYS A 242 7.35 12.72 -8.98
CA CYS A 242 8.50 11.98 -8.48
C CYS A 242 9.58 11.77 -9.56
N ASP A 243 9.17 11.51 -10.79
CA ASP A 243 10.09 11.33 -11.94
C ASP A 243 10.84 12.64 -12.25
N GLU A 244 10.17 13.80 -12.22
CA GLU A 244 10.80 15.12 -12.40
C GLU A 244 11.83 15.41 -11.31
N ASP A 245 11.51 15.12 -10.06
CA ASP A 245 12.45 15.28 -8.95
C ASP A 245 13.68 14.39 -9.09
N ILE A 246 13.49 13.11 -9.47
CA ILE A 246 14.60 12.17 -9.70
C ILE A 246 15.49 12.63 -10.84
N GLN A 247 14.91 13.13 -11.94
CA GLN A 247 15.69 13.69 -13.06
C GLN A 247 16.58 14.84 -12.60
N SER A 248 16.11 15.67 -11.68
CA SER A 248 16.88 16.79 -11.12
C SER A 248 18.10 16.37 -10.30
N LEU A 249 18.12 15.13 -9.77
CA LEU A 249 19.27 14.59 -9.02
C LEU A 249 20.38 14.05 -9.92
N VAL A 250 20.09 13.79 -11.20
CA VAL A 250 21.02 13.18 -12.16
C VAL A 250 21.81 14.25 -12.93
N HIS A 251 21.35 15.50 -12.87
CA HIS A 251 21.97 16.66 -13.51
C HIS A 251 22.69 17.54 -12.50
#